data_2dbdf4bf1da5e9673d22de72663027bb
#
_entry.id   2dbdf4bf1da5e9673d22de72663027bb
#
_cell.length_a   1.000
_cell.length_b   1.000
_cell.length_c   1.000
_cell.angle_alpha   90.00
_cell.angle_beta   90.00
_cell.angle_gamma   90.00
#
_symmetry.space_group_name_H-M   'P 1'
#
loop_
_entity.id
_entity.type
_entity.pdbx_description
1 polymer ?
#
loop_
_entity_poly.entity_id
_entity_poly.type
_entity_poly.pdbx_seq_one_letter_code
_entity_poly.pdbx_strand_id
1 'polypeptide(L)'
;MQYQDTIDDSRQYLRLALELIGKYGLPTDPLNYCIWYEYASEKNKALNAAIDRHLNSRGVVSEKDSRELYNQYIANSEEVVTTLVQKKLKKVFFEIIGAITTTNQNFSQSENNLASINESMALNLSETDVEIIVNQIKQEITSLETTNSAFKDELRQATSEINELKFKMAHYRNQAIKDPLTRIDNRRGFDRKLKEAIDKAKTDDTPLCLIIADIDHFKKVNDTHGHLVGDNVIRMVAATIKNSIKGKDLVARIGGEEFAILLPDTPVEGAMKLADIIRLTFERLDLKKKNTGESLGKITLSFGVTSHKKDEVTSDFLNRADEALYQSKKTGRNKVTGR
;
A
#
# COMPACT_ATOMS: atom_id res chain seq x y z
N MET A 1 11.06 -6.92 3.44
CA MET A 1 11.26 -7.59 4.75
C MET A 1 12.68 -7.36 5.20
N GLN A 2 12.89 -6.81 6.39
CA GLN A 2 14.22 -6.80 7.01
C GLN A 2 14.21 -7.92 8.05
N TYR A 3 14.94 -9.00 7.77
CA TYR A 3 15.19 -10.06 8.74
C TYR A 3 16.22 -9.53 9.75
N GLN A 4 15.80 -9.40 11.01
CA GLN A 4 16.68 -8.96 12.12
C GLN A 4 16.99 -10.13 13.06
N ASP A 5 17.03 -11.34 12.51
CA ASP A 5 17.37 -12.54 13.26
C ASP A 5 18.86 -12.56 13.60
N THR A 6 19.20 -13.08 14.76
CA THR A 6 20.61 -13.36 15.07
C THR A 6 21.12 -14.45 14.12
N ILE A 7 22.43 -14.54 13.94
CA ILE A 7 23.04 -15.58 13.09
C ILE A 7 22.62 -16.98 13.55
N ASP A 8 22.50 -17.19 14.85
CA ASP A 8 22.16 -18.49 15.42
C ASP A 8 20.67 -18.81 15.24
N ASP A 9 19.77 -17.85 15.45
CA ASP A 9 18.34 -18.01 15.19
C ASP A 9 18.09 -18.30 13.69
N SER A 10 18.74 -17.54 12.81
CA SER A 10 18.59 -17.74 11.36
C SER A 10 19.06 -19.11 10.88
N ARG A 11 20.14 -19.65 11.48
CA ARG A 11 20.62 -21.01 11.22
C ARG A 11 19.63 -22.08 11.71
N GLN A 12 19.02 -21.85 12.85
CA GLN A 12 18.01 -22.74 13.40
C GLN A 12 16.76 -22.77 12.51
N TYR A 13 16.26 -21.60 12.11
CA TYR A 13 15.09 -21.49 11.23
C TYR A 13 15.36 -22.10 9.85
N LEU A 14 16.57 -21.93 9.33
CA LEU A 14 16.99 -22.58 8.07
C LEU A 14 16.88 -24.10 8.15
N ARG A 15 17.40 -24.70 9.21
CA ARG A 15 17.36 -26.17 9.38
C ARG A 15 15.92 -26.67 9.48
N LEU A 16 15.09 -26.03 10.31
CA LEU A 16 13.68 -26.38 10.46
C LEU A 16 12.91 -26.22 9.14
N ALA A 17 13.16 -25.14 8.39
CA ALA A 17 12.52 -24.93 7.09
C ALA A 17 12.86 -26.05 6.10
N LEU A 18 14.13 -26.45 6.00
CA LEU A 18 14.57 -27.53 5.11
C LEU A 18 13.99 -28.88 5.53
N GLU A 19 13.90 -29.17 6.82
CA GLU A 19 13.26 -30.38 7.36
C GLU A 19 11.78 -30.43 6.99
N LEU A 20 11.06 -29.31 7.11
CA LEU A 20 9.65 -29.23 6.78
C LEU A 20 9.40 -29.35 5.27
N ILE A 21 10.22 -28.71 4.44
CA ILE A 21 10.18 -28.85 2.98
C ILE A 21 10.37 -30.31 2.58
N GLY A 22 11.36 -30.98 3.15
CA GLY A 22 11.61 -32.41 2.92
C GLY A 22 10.49 -33.31 3.42
N LYS A 23 9.94 -33.04 4.62
CA LYS A 23 8.82 -33.77 5.22
C LYS A 23 7.57 -33.77 4.34
N TYR A 24 7.26 -32.62 3.71
CA TYR A 24 6.07 -32.46 2.88
C TYR A 24 6.34 -32.66 1.39
N GLY A 25 7.56 -33.08 1.00
CA GLY A 25 7.92 -33.40 -0.38
C GLY A 25 7.86 -32.20 -1.34
N LEU A 26 8.12 -31.00 -0.85
CA LEU A 26 8.06 -29.77 -1.64
C LEU A 26 9.41 -29.48 -2.33
N PRO A 27 9.41 -28.78 -3.48
CA PRO A 27 10.65 -28.29 -4.10
C PRO A 27 11.42 -27.37 -3.16
N THR A 28 12.75 -27.50 -3.14
CA THR A 28 13.65 -26.63 -2.35
C THR A 28 13.95 -25.33 -3.12
N ASP A 29 12.90 -24.64 -3.54
CA ASP A 29 12.99 -23.35 -4.24
C ASP A 29 12.89 -22.16 -3.28
N PRO A 30 13.26 -20.94 -3.71
CA PRO A 30 13.20 -19.76 -2.86
C PRO A 30 11.81 -19.45 -2.29
N LEU A 31 10.73 -19.80 -2.99
CA LEU A 31 9.36 -19.57 -2.55
C LEU A 31 9.01 -20.45 -1.35
N ASN A 32 9.22 -21.77 -1.47
CA ASN A 32 8.99 -22.72 -0.39
C ASN A 32 9.91 -22.42 0.79
N TYR A 33 11.19 -22.10 0.51
CA TYR A 33 12.12 -21.70 1.56
C TYR A 33 11.61 -20.49 2.35
N CYS A 34 11.15 -19.43 1.70
CA CYS A 34 10.62 -18.25 2.39
C CYS A 34 9.40 -18.59 3.27
N ILE A 35 8.47 -19.40 2.76
CA ILE A 35 7.26 -19.80 3.50
C ILE A 35 7.62 -20.56 4.77
N TRP A 36 8.46 -21.58 4.65
CA TRP A 36 8.79 -22.46 5.76
C TRP A 36 9.78 -21.83 6.74
N TYR A 37 10.62 -20.89 6.28
CA TYR A 37 11.44 -20.06 7.16
C TYR A 37 10.58 -19.15 8.04
N GLU A 38 9.60 -18.44 7.44
CA GLU A 38 8.64 -17.62 8.17
C GLU A 38 7.79 -18.45 9.14
N TYR A 39 7.37 -19.64 8.72
CA TYR A 39 6.65 -20.57 9.59
C TYR A 39 7.49 -20.99 10.80
N ALA A 40 8.74 -21.40 10.59
CA ALA A 40 9.66 -21.81 11.63
C ALA A 40 10.06 -20.67 12.59
N SER A 41 10.05 -19.43 12.10
CA SER A 41 10.34 -18.24 12.93
C SER A 41 9.19 -17.84 13.86
N GLU A 42 7.98 -18.37 13.64
CA GLU A 42 6.73 -18.05 14.35
C GLU A 42 6.36 -16.54 14.38
N LYS A 43 7.04 -15.71 13.58
CA LYS A 43 6.83 -14.25 13.58
C LYS A 43 5.55 -13.86 12.86
N ASN A 44 5.14 -14.61 11.84
CA ASN A 44 3.94 -14.36 11.06
C ASN A 44 2.80 -15.29 11.49
N LYS A 45 2.13 -14.93 12.60
CA LYS A 45 1.02 -15.73 13.16
C LYS A 45 -0.11 -16.00 12.17
N ALA A 46 -0.37 -15.07 11.24
CA ALA A 46 -1.42 -15.23 10.23
C ALA A 46 -1.06 -16.29 9.18
N LEU A 47 0.21 -16.30 8.75
CA LEU A 47 0.76 -17.33 7.86
C LEU A 47 0.73 -18.70 8.55
N ASN A 48 1.22 -18.77 9.80
CA ASN A 48 1.28 -20.02 10.56
C ASN A 48 -0.11 -20.64 10.71
N ALA A 49 -1.11 -19.84 11.11
CA ALA A 49 -2.49 -20.31 11.20
C ALA A 49 -3.09 -20.73 9.85
N ALA A 50 -2.64 -20.16 8.74
CA ALA A 50 -3.08 -20.57 7.41
C ALA A 50 -2.43 -21.91 6.99
N ILE A 51 -1.13 -22.08 7.23
CA ILE A 51 -0.42 -23.35 6.99
C ILE A 51 -1.03 -24.46 7.84
N ASP A 52 -1.23 -24.22 9.14
CA ASP A 52 -1.83 -25.19 10.05
C ASP A 52 -3.22 -25.65 9.60
N ARG A 53 -4.04 -24.74 9.06
CA ARG A 53 -5.34 -25.10 8.47
C ARG A 53 -5.20 -26.03 7.26
N HIS A 54 -4.23 -25.78 6.36
CA HIS A 54 -3.98 -26.66 5.22
C HIS A 54 -3.49 -28.04 5.67
N LEU A 55 -2.57 -28.07 6.63
CA LEU A 55 -2.04 -29.32 7.19
C LEU A 55 -3.12 -30.14 7.90
N ASN A 56 -3.97 -29.48 8.71
CA ASN A 56 -5.05 -30.15 9.43
C ASN A 56 -6.19 -30.65 8.51
N SER A 57 -6.42 -29.97 7.38
CA SER A 57 -7.52 -30.32 6.46
C SER A 57 -7.12 -31.33 5.38
N ARG A 58 -5.87 -31.27 4.88
CA ARG A 58 -5.39 -32.05 3.73
C ARG A 58 -4.12 -32.85 4.01
N GLY A 59 -3.48 -32.64 5.17
CA GLY A 59 -2.23 -33.31 5.55
C GLY A 59 -0.97 -32.83 4.81
N VAL A 60 -1.14 -32.02 3.76
CA VAL A 60 -0.06 -31.48 2.91
C VAL A 60 -0.37 -30.07 2.46
N VAL A 61 0.69 -29.32 2.14
CA VAL A 61 0.62 -28.04 1.43
C VAL A 61 1.08 -28.29 0.01
N SER A 62 0.23 -28.07 -0.97
CA SER A 62 0.61 -28.25 -2.39
C SER A 62 1.44 -27.08 -2.90
N GLU A 63 2.10 -27.24 -4.04
CA GLU A 63 2.84 -26.15 -4.69
C GLU A 63 1.95 -24.95 -5.03
N LYS A 64 0.68 -25.22 -5.37
CA LYS A 64 -0.31 -24.17 -5.59
C LYS A 64 -0.64 -23.44 -4.28
N ASP A 65 -0.86 -24.17 -3.20
CA ASP A 65 -1.11 -23.59 -1.87
C ASP A 65 0.09 -22.77 -1.39
N SER A 66 1.32 -23.27 -1.61
CA SER A 66 2.56 -22.54 -1.32
C SER A 66 2.59 -21.19 -2.05
N ARG A 67 2.26 -21.17 -3.34
CA ARG A 67 2.23 -19.93 -4.13
C ARG A 67 1.18 -18.94 -3.66
N GLU A 68 0.00 -19.43 -3.27
CA GLU A 68 -1.08 -18.61 -2.70
C GLU A 68 -0.68 -18.05 -1.33
N LEU A 69 -0.11 -18.87 -0.44
CA LEU A 69 0.38 -18.46 0.87
C LEU A 69 1.51 -17.43 0.77
N TYR A 70 2.47 -17.65 -0.13
CA TYR A 70 3.53 -16.68 -0.37
C TYR A 70 2.97 -15.33 -0.82
N ASN A 71 2.10 -15.33 -1.81
CA ASN A 71 1.50 -14.11 -2.35
C ASN A 71 0.64 -13.37 -1.31
N GLN A 72 -0.05 -14.10 -0.45
CA GLN A 72 -0.97 -13.52 0.53
C GLN A 72 -0.28 -13.00 1.78
N TYR A 73 0.78 -13.67 2.25
CA TYR A 73 1.36 -13.42 3.58
C TYR A 73 2.81 -12.95 3.57
N ILE A 74 3.57 -13.24 2.51
CA ILE A 74 5.01 -12.98 2.44
C ILE A 74 5.36 -11.97 1.35
N ALA A 75 4.84 -12.16 0.14
CA ALA A 75 5.11 -11.26 -0.97
C ALA A 75 4.69 -9.83 -0.64
N ASN A 76 5.46 -8.91 -1.14
CA ASN A 76 5.12 -7.50 -1.05
C ASN A 76 3.74 -7.31 -1.72
N SER A 77 2.69 -7.08 -0.94
CA SER A 77 1.31 -6.97 -1.44
C SER A 77 1.19 -5.98 -2.61
N GLU A 78 2.06 -4.98 -2.65
CA GLU A 78 2.14 -3.98 -3.71
C GLU A 78 2.66 -4.56 -5.03
N GLU A 79 3.65 -5.44 -4.98
CA GLU A 79 4.27 -6.07 -6.17
C GLU A 79 3.35 -7.12 -6.80
N VAL A 80 2.69 -7.93 -5.97
CA VAL A 80 1.69 -8.91 -6.41
C VAL A 80 0.47 -8.23 -7.01
N VAL A 81 -0.04 -7.19 -6.35
CA VAL A 81 -1.19 -6.41 -6.85
C VAL A 81 -0.83 -5.69 -8.13
N THR A 82 0.36 -5.08 -8.21
CA THR A 82 0.83 -4.41 -9.42
C THR A 82 0.89 -5.38 -10.60
N THR A 83 1.46 -6.56 -10.41
CA THR A 83 1.55 -7.61 -11.44
C THR A 83 0.16 -8.11 -11.87
N LEU A 84 -0.74 -8.34 -10.91
CA LEU A 84 -2.11 -8.78 -11.18
C LEU A 84 -2.90 -7.71 -11.97
N VAL A 85 -2.77 -6.45 -11.56
CA VAL A 85 -3.42 -5.31 -12.25
C VAL A 85 -2.85 -5.12 -13.65
N GLN A 86 -1.53 -5.22 -13.82
CA GLN A 86 -0.90 -5.15 -15.15
C GLN A 86 -1.41 -6.26 -16.07
N LYS A 87 -1.53 -7.49 -15.57
CA LYS A 87 -2.07 -8.61 -16.34
C LYS A 87 -3.53 -8.38 -16.77
N LYS A 88 -4.36 -7.88 -15.86
CA LYS A 88 -5.77 -7.56 -16.17
C LYS A 88 -5.90 -6.39 -17.13
N LEU A 89 -5.11 -5.33 -16.94
CA LEU A 89 -5.09 -4.19 -17.86
C LEU A 89 -4.68 -4.63 -19.28
N LYS A 90 -3.66 -5.48 -19.41
CA LYS A 90 -3.29 -6.04 -20.73
C LYS A 90 -4.46 -6.78 -21.37
N LYS A 91 -5.22 -7.59 -20.59
CA LYS A 91 -6.39 -8.29 -21.11
C LYS A 91 -7.45 -7.31 -21.65
N VAL A 92 -7.84 -6.32 -20.85
CA VAL A 92 -8.81 -5.28 -21.26
C VAL A 92 -8.32 -4.53 -22.51
N PHE A 93 -7.02 -4.25 -22.60
CA PHE A 93 -6.43 -3.59 -23.77
C PHE A 93 -6.56 -4.44 -25.03
N PHE A 94 -6.31 -5.76 -24.95
CA PHE A 94 -6.49 -6.67 -26.08
C PHE A 94 -7.95 -6.81 -26.49
N GLU A 95 -8.89 -6.81 -25.54
CA GLU A 95 -10.33 -6.82 -25.81
C GLU A 95 -10.75 -5.55 -26.56
N ILE A 96 -10.31 -4.37 -26.13
CA ILE A 96 -10.58 -3.09 -26.83
C ILE A 96 -9.99 -3.09 -28.24
N ILE A 97 -8.74 -3.54 -28.42
CA ILE A 97 -8.13 -3.63 -29.74
C ILE A 97 -8.91 -4.57 -30.65
N GLY A 98 -9.35 -5.72 -30.12
CA GLY A 98 -10.22 -6.65 -30.84
C GLY A 98 -11.53 -6.00 -31.28
N ALA A 99 -12.22 -5.32 -30.37
CA ALA A 99 -13.45 -4.58 -30.65
C ALA A 99 -13.26 -3.53 -31.75
N ILE A 100 -12.19 -2.72 -31.67
CA ILE A 100 -11.85 -1.72 -32.68
C ILE A 100 -11.60 -2.40 -34.04
N THR A 101 -10.84 -3.49 -34.08
CA THR A 101 -10.52 -4.21 -35.30
C THR A 101 -11.77 -4.76 -35.96
N THR A 102 -12.65 -5.42 -35.19
CA THR A 102 -13.92 -5.97 -35.71
C THR A 102 -14.83 -4.85 -36.20
N THR A 103 -14.94 -3.76 -35.46
CA THR A 103 -15.75 -2.60 -35.83
C THR A 103 -15.24 -1.98 -37.15
N ASN A 104 -13.91 -1.79 -37.32
CA ASN A 104 -13.33 -1.27 -38.55
C ASN A 104 -13.57 -2.20 -39.74
N GLN A 105 -13.49 -3.52 -39.54
CA GLN A 105 -13.82 -4.48 -40.62
C GLN A 105 -15.28 -4.36 -41.05
N ASN A 106 -16.20 -4.24 -40.11
CA ASN A 106 -17.62 -4.05 -40.40
C ASN A 106 -17.89 -2.74 -41.13
N PHE A 107 -17.24 -1.65 -40.70
CA PHE A 107 -17.34 -0.35 -41.42
C PHE A 107 -16.80 -0.42 -42.86
N SER A 108 -15.65 -1.07 -43.06
CA SER A 108 -15.10 -1.24 -44.43
C SER A 108 -16.02 -2.10 -45.30
N GLN A 109 -16.68 -3.11 -44.75
CA GLN A 109 -17.69 -3.88 -45.45
C GLN A 109 -18.89 -3.00 -45.82
N SER A 110 -19.37 -2.17 -44.93
CA SER A 110 -20.47 -1.24 -45.18
C SER A 110 -20.11 -0.18 -46.22
N GLU A 111 -18.87 0.33 -46.19
CA GLU A 111 -18.38 1.26 -47.25
C GLU A 111 -18.44 0.61 -48.66
N ASN A 112 -18.00 -0.65 -48.77
CA ASN A 112 -18.05 -1.38 -50.04
C ASN A 112 -19.51 -1.61 -50.51
N ASN A 113 -20.40 -1.97 -49.59
CA ASN A 113 -21.82 -2.18 -49.87
C ASN A 113 -22.47 -0.87 -50.36
N LEU A 114 -22.22 0.24 -49.68
CA LEU A 114 -22.74 1.56 -50.07
C LEU A 114 -22.15 2.05 -51.40
N ALA A 115 -20.87 1.76 -51.71
CA ALA A 115 -20.26 2.06 -53.01
C ALA A 115 -20.97 1.30 -54.14
N SER A 116 -21.25 0.01 -53.96
CA SER A 116 -22.00 -0.82 -54.92
C SER A 116 -23.44 -0.29 -55.15
N ILE A 117 -24.13 0.12 -54.06
CA ILE A 117 -25.44 0.74 -54.13
C ILE A 117 -25.37 2.06 -54.95
N ASN A 118 -24.36 2.89 -54.72
CA ASN A 118 -24.17 4.14 -55.42
C ASN A 118 -23.90 3.94 -56.94
N GLU A 119 -23.12 2.92 -57.30
CA GLU A 119 -22.91 2.55 -58.70
C GLU A 119 -24.24 2.11 -59.36
N SER A 120 -25.06 1.35 -58.64
CA SER A 120 -26.37 0.92 -59.12
C SER A 120 -27.33 2.10 -59.34
N MET A 121 -27.24 3.16 -58.56
CA MET A 121 -28.05 4.38 -58.70
C MET A 121 -27.68 5.23 -59.94
N ALA A 122 -26.50 5.04 -60.50
CA ALA A 122 -26.06 5.78 -61.73
C ALA A 122 -26.68 5.27 -63.02
N LEU A 123 -27.46 4.19 -63.00
CA LEU A 123 -28.15 3.58 -64.13
C LEU A 123 -29.58 4.14 -64.28
N ASN A 124 -30.20 3.97 -65.49
CA ASN A 124 -31.63 4.29 -65.65
C ASN A 124 -32.48 3.29 -64.86
N LEU A 125 -33.02 3.73 -63.73
CA LEU A 125 -33.71 2.92 -62.76
C LEU A 125 -35.22 2.85 -63.08
N SER A 126 -35.80 1.66 -62.97
CA SER A 126 -37.24 1.48 -62.90
C SER A 126 -37.75 1.78 -61.46
N GLU A 127 -39.08 1.93 -61.28
CA GLU A 127 -39.67 2.15 -59.97
C GLU A 127 -39.37 0.99 -58.99
N THR A 128 -39.33 -0.25 -59.52
CA THR A 128 -38.96 -1.46 -58.77
C THR A 128 -37.50 -1.48 -58.35
N ASP A 129 -36.58 -0.96 -59.16
CA ASP A 129 -35.13 -0.87 -58.81
C ASP A 129 -34.89 0.13 -57.68
N VAL A 130 -35.64 1.24 -57.68
CA VAL A 130 -35.58 2.24 -56.58
C VAL A 130 -36.03 1.64 -55.26
N GLU A 131 -37.10 0.83 -55.25
CA GLU A 131 -37.57 0.19 -54.04
C GLU A 131 -36.54 -0.83 -53.49
N ILE A 132 -35.91 -1.60 -54.35
CA ILE A 132 -34.83 -2.53 -53.97
C ILE A 132 -33.64 -1.75 -53.35
N ILE A 133 -33.19 -0.68 -53.94
CA ILE A 133 -32.09 0.16 -53.44
C ILE A 133 -32.43 0.76 -52.10
N VAL A 134 -33.65 1.30 -51.90
CA VAL A 134 -34.09 1.84 -50.64
C VAL A 134 -34.07 0.76 -49.55
N ASN A 135 -34.48 -0.46 -49.85
CA ASN A 135 -34.46 -1.57 -48.91
C ASN A 135 -33.01 -1.99 -48.56
N GLN A 136 -32.09 -2.01 -49.52
CA GLN A 136 -30.67 -2.26 -49.31
C GLN A 136 -30.06 -1.22 -48.39
N ILE A 137 -30.31 0.08 -48.63
CA ILE A 137 -29.83 1.18 -47.77
C ILE A 137 -30.38 1.04 -46.34
N LYS A 138 -31.68 0.71 -46.18
CA LYS A 138 -32.27 0.47 -44.84
C LYS A 138 -31.57 -0.68 -44.08
N GLN A 139 -31.28 -1.77 -44.78
CA GLN A 139 -30.59 -2.93 -44.19
C GLN A 139 -29.18 -2.52 -43.75
N GLU A 140 -28.46 -1.75 -44.57
CA GLU A 140 -27.10 -1.30 -44.26
C GLU A 140 -27.09 -0.35 -43.05
N ILE A 141 -28.05 0.59 -42.97
CA ILE A 141 -28.22 1.45 -41.79
C ILE A 141 -28.45 0.63 -40.53
N THR A 142 -29.33 -0.35 -40.56
CA THR A 142 -29.63 -1.23 -39.42
C THR A 142 -28.38 -2.03 -39.00
N SER A 143 -27.59 -2.51 -39.96
CA SER A 143 -26.33 -3.21 -39.68
C SER A 143 -25.31 -2.29 -38.98
N LEU A 144 -25.16 -1.04 -39.49
CA LEU A 144 -24.29 -0.03 -38.87
C LEU A 144 -24.74 0.37 -37.46
N GLU A 145 -26.05 0.54 -37.24
CA GLU A 145 -26.59 0.83 -35.92
C GLU A 145 -26.30 -0.30 -34.93
N THR A 146 -26.48 -1.54 -35.38
CA THR A 146 -26.20 -2.74 -34.54
C THR A 146 -24.72 -2.83 -34.19
N THR A 147 -23.84 -2.65 -35.17
CA THR A 147 -22.39 -2.64 -34.97
C THR A 147 -21.94 -1.53 -33.99
N ASN A 148 -22.48 -0.32 -34.17
CA ASN A 148 -22.18 0.82 -33.30
C ASN A 148 -22.68 0.61 -31.86
N SER A 149 -23.86 0.00 -31.72
CA SER A 149 -24.41 -0.33 -30.37
C SER A 149 -23.55 -1.37 -29.66
N ALA A 150 -23.17 -2.45 -30.34
CA ALA A 150 -22.29 -3.47 -29.79
C ALA A 150 -20.93 -2.87 -29.36
N PHE A 151 -20.32 -2.06 -30.21
CA PHE A 151 -19.06 -1.38 -29.89
C PHE A 151 -19.18 -0.45 -28.68
N LYS A 152 -20.28 0.32 -28.57
CA LYS A 152 -20.53 1.15 -27.38
C LYS A 152 -20.65 0.33 -26.10
N ASP A 153 -21.29 -0.83 -26.15
CA ASP A 153 -21.46 -1.68 -24.99
C ASP A 153 -20.11 -2.31 -24.56
N GLU A 154 -19.29 -2.76 -25.49
CA GLU A 154 -17.93 -3.23 -25.22
C GLU A 154 -17.05 -2.13 -24.60
N LEU A 155 -17.11 -0.90 -25.10
CA LEU A 155 -16.39 0.24 -24.52
C LEU A 155 -16.87 0.57 -23.10
N ARG A 156 -18.17 0.48 -22.84
CA ARG A 156 -18.74 0.69 -21.49
C ARG A 156 -18.25 -0.37 -20.52
N GLN A 157 -18.23 -1.63 -20.94
CA GLN A 157 -17.74 -2.74 -20.11
C GLN A 157 -16.24 -2.54 -19.80
N ALA A 158 -15.41 -2.27 -20.80
CA ALA A 158 -13.98 -2.02 -20.61
C ALA A 158 -13.72 -0.83 -19.67
N THR A 159 -14.50 0.25 -19.81
CA THR A 159 -14.40 1.43 -18.92
C THR A 159 -14.75 1.07 -17.48
N SER A 160 -15.79 0.26 -17.27
CA SER A 160 -16.20 -0.22 -15.94
C SER A 160 -15.11 -1.06 -15.29
N GLU A 161 -14.51 -2.00 -16.03
CA GLU A 161 -13.41 -2.84 -15.54
C GLU A 161 -12.16 -2.02 -15.18
N ILE A 162 -11.80 -1.03 -16.00
CA ILE A 162 -10.69 -0.11 -15.71
C ILE A 162 -10.94 0.66 -14.41
N ASN A 163 -12.15 1.15 -14.19
CA ASN A 163 -12.50 1.88 -12.98
C ASN A 163 -12.47 0.98 -11.73
N GLU A 164 -12.94 -0.25 -11.83
CA GLU A 164 -12.83 -1.24 -10.76
C GLU A 164 -11.37 -1.56 -10.41
N LEU A 165 -10.52 -1.74 -11.43
CA LEU A 165 -9.09 -1.98 -11.22
C LEU A 165 -8.39 -0.77 -10.57
N LYS A 166 -8.72 0.45 -10.98
CA LYS A 166 -8.23 1.69 -10.34
C LYS A 166 -8.62 1.76 -8.88
N PHE A 167 -9.87 1.45 -8.55
CA PHE A 167 -10.37 1.44 -7.18
C PHE A 167 -9.64 0.40 -6.33
N LYS A 168 -9.50 -0.82 -6.83
CA LYS A 168 -8.74 -1.89 -6.16
C LYS A 168 -7.28 -1.49 -5.93
N MET A 169 -6.60 -0.93 -6.93
CA MET A 169 -5.24 -0.41 -6.77
C MET A 169 -5.12 0.64 -5.69
N ALA A 170 -6.01 1.62 -5.67
CA ALA A 170 -6.03 2.68 -4.66
C ALA A 170 -6.25 2.10 -3.25
N HIS A 171 -7.16 1.13 -3.12
CA HIS A 171 -7.43 0.45 -1.86
C HIS A 171 -6.20 -0.32 -1.34
N TYR A 172 -5.57 -1.14 -2.17
CA TYR A 172 -4.37 -1.88 -1.80
C TYR A 172 -3.18 -0.96 -1.47
N ARG A 173 -2.98 0.10 -2.26
CA ARG A 173 -1.96 1.12 -1.95
C ARG A 173 -2.19 1.75 -0.59
N ASN A 174 -3.44 2.09 -0.27
CA ASN A 174 -3.79 2.66 1.03
C ASN A 174 -3.56 1.67 2.18
N GLN A 175 -3.85 0.39 1.99
CA GLN A 175 -3.56 -0.63 2.99
C GLN A 175 -2.05 -0.83 3.19
N ALA A 176 -1.26 -0.80 2.10
CA ALA A 176 0.19 -1.00 2.13
C ALA A 176 0.95 0.14 2.82
N ILE A 177 0.37 1.34 2.96
CA ILE A 177 1.01 2.52 3.58
C ILE A 177 0.51 2.82 4.99
N LYS A 178 -0.45 2.06 5.52
CA LYS A 178 -0.95 2.24 6.89
C LYS A 178 -0.38 1.18 7.84
N ASP A 179 -0.08 1.60 9.07
CA ASP A 179 0.26 0.68 10.15
C ASP A 179 -1.00 -0.03 10.64
N PRO A 180 -1.02 -1.38 10.70
CA PRO A 180 -2.22 -2.13 11.05
C PRO A 180 -2.68 -1.92 12.51
N LEU A 181 -1.75 -1.61 13.41
CA LEU A 181 -2.02 -1.41 14.83
C LEU A 181 -2.62 -0.04 15.13
N THR A 182 -2.04 1.01 14.53
CA THR A 182 -2.34 2.42 14.85
C THR A 182 -3.19 3.12 13.81
N ARG A 183 -3.28 2.59 12.59
CA ARG A 183 -3.97 3.18 11.43
C ARG A 183 -3.42 4.53 10.94
N ILE A 184 -2.31 5.02 11.51
CA ILE A 184 -1.52 6.11 10.92
C ILE A 184 -0.64 5.56 9.79
N ASP A 185 0.12 6.40 9.11
CA ASP A 185 1.03 5.93 8.08
C ASP A 185 2.12 5.02 8.68
N ASN A 186 2.56 4.03 7.91
CA ASN A 186 3.71 3.20 8.26
C ASN A 186 5.00 3.80 7.67
N ARG A 187 6.14 3.13 7.83
CA ARG A 187 7.43 3.55 7.30
C ARG A 187 7.38 3.85 5.80
N ARG A 188 6.72 3.01 4.99
CA ARG A 188 6.58 3.24 3.54
C ARG A 188 5.76 4.48 3.21
N GLY A 189 4.65 4.68 3.94
CA GLY A 189 3.82 5.88 3.81
C GLY A 189 4.62 7.14 4.13
N PHE A 190 5.43 7.07 5.19
CA PHE A 190 6.33 8.15 5.59
C PHE A 190 7.39 8.44 4.52
N ASP A 191 8.14 7.44 4.06
CA ASP A 191 9.25 7.64 3.11
C ASP A 191 8.76 8.28 1.80
N ARG A 192 7.58 7.88 1.31
CA ARG A 192 6.95 8.50 0.13
C ARG A 192 6.60 9.97 0.39
N LYS A 193 5.92 10.26 1.50
CA LYS A 193 5.47 11.60 1.86
C LYS A 193 6.63 12.53 2.17
N LEU A 194 7.69 12.01 2.77
CA LEU A 194 8.92 12.76 3.03
C LEU A 194 9.53 13.26 1.73
N LYS A 195 9.65 12.39 0.71
CA LYS A 195 10.15 12.77 -0.60
C LYS A 195 9.27 13.85 -1.25
N GLU A 196 7.96 13.65 -1.29
CA GLU A 196 7.00 14.63 -1.84
C GLU A 196 7.12 15.99 -1.12
N ALA A 197 7.28 15.98 0.22
CA ALA A 197 7.39 17.20 1.02
C ALA A 197 8.74 17.92 0.81
N ILE A 198 9.84 17.19 0.66
CA ILE A 198 11.15 17.77 0.34
C ILE A 198 11.12 18.44 -1.04
N ASP A 199 10.60 17.74 -2.06
CA ASP A 199 10.50 18.26 -3.42
C ASP A 199 9.64 19.54 -3.45
N LYS A 200 8.54 19.54 -2.70
CA LYS A 200 7.67 20.71 -2.58
C LYS A 200 8.33 21.86 -1.84
N ALA A 201 8.95 21.59 -0.69
CA ALA A 201 9.66 22.61 0.11
C ALA A 201 10.76 23.31 -0.70
N LYS A 202 11.49 22.55 -1.56
CA LYS A 202 12.48 23.10 -2.49
C LYS A 202 11.86 23.98 -3.56
N THR A 203 10.69 23.60 -4.11
CA THR A 203 10.02 24.35 -5.17
C THR A 203 9.41 25.65 -4.64
N ASP A 204 8.74 25.58 -3.48
CA ASP A 204 7.98 26.67 -2.91
C ASP A 204 8.83 27.55 -1.97
N ASP A 205 10.10 27.19 -1.72
CA ASP A 205 11.02 27.82 -0.76
C ASP A 205 10.38 27.96 0.64
N THR A 206 9.69 26.91 1.10
CA THR A 206 8.97 26.90 2.38
C THR A 206 9.69 26.03 3.42
N PRO A 207 9.58 26.33 4.73
CA PRO A 207 10.21 25.55 5.77
C PRO A 207 9.55 24.15 5.86
N LEU A 208 10.39 23.12 6.07
CA LEU A 208 9.94 21.76 6.33
C LEU A 208 10.64 21.24 7.57
N CYS A 209 9.87 20.77 8.56
CA CYS A 209 10.41 20.18 9.77
C CYS A 209 10.06 18.70 9.89
N LEU A 210 10.98 17.97 10.54
CA LEU A 210 10.83 16.57 10.92
C LEU A 210 10.99 16.43 12.41
N ILE A 211 10.06 15.70 13.04
CA ILE A 211 10.16 15.26 14.42
C ILE A 211 10.23 13.75 14.43
N ILE A 212 11.22 13.17 15.09
CA ILE A 212 11.24 11.74 15.43
C ILE A 212 10.98 11.59 16.91
N ALA A 213 10.05 10.71 17.28
CA ALA A 213 9.63 10.44 18.64
C ALA A 213 9.75 8.96 18.97
N ASP A 214 10.08 8.68 20.23
CA ASP A 214 10.24 7.30 20.71
C ASP A 214 9.69 7.18 22.13
N ILE A 215 9.08 6.04 22.45
CA ILE A 215 8.51 5.77 23.76
C ILE A 215 9.61 5.36 24.72
N ASP A 216 9.81 6.16 25.76
CA ASP A 216 10.85 5.91 26.74
C ASP A 216 10.62 4.59 27.51
N HIS A 217 11.64 3.74 27.53
CA HIS A 217 11.60 2.45 28.24
C HIS A 217 10.48 1.49 27.80
N PHE A 218 10.06 1.52 26.55
CA PHE A 218 8.94 0.72 26.05
C PHE A 218 9.14 -0.79 26.26
N LYS A 219 10.37 -1.29 26.12
CA LYS A 219 10.69 -2.68 26.43
C LYS A 219 10.29 -3.05 27.86
N LYS A 220 10.57 -2.17 28.85
CA LYS A 220 10.17 -2.40 30.25
C LYS A 220 8.65 -2.46 30.41
N VAL A 221 7.90 -1.65 29.64
CA VAL A 221 6.42 -1.72 29.63
C VAL A 221 5.95 -3.08 29.15
N ASN A 222 6.51 -3.59 28.04
CA ASN A 222 6.19 -4.92 27.53
C ASN A 222 6.57 -6.04 28.51
N ASP A 223 7.77 -5.99 29.07
CA ASP A 223 8.29 -7.01 30.00
C ASP A 223 7.45 -7.06 31.30
N THR A 224 6.95 -5.91 31.77
CA THR A 224 6.18 -5.81 33.03
C THR A 224 4.69 -6.09 32.83
N HIS A 225 4.10 -5.63 31.73
CA HIS A 225 2.64 -5.61 31.54
C HIS A 225 2.15 -6.46 30.38
N GLY A 226 3.07 -7.03 29.59
CA GLY A 226 2.78 -7.84 28.42
C GLY A 226 2.54 -7.02 27.14
N HIS A 227 2.73 -7.67 25.99
CA HIS A 227 2.64 -7.04 24.65
C HIS A 227 1.27 -6.40 24.35
N LEU A 228 0.17 -6.98 24.86
CA LEU A 228 -1.16 -6.39 24.65
C LEU A 228 -1.31 -5.00 25.28
N VAL A 229 -0.65 -4.77 26.43
CA VAL A 229 -0.62 -3.45 27.08
C VAL A 229 0.29 -2.52 26.30
N GLY A 230 1.46 -2.99 25.85
CA GLY A 230 2.34 -2.22 24.98
C GLY A 230 1.64 -1.76 23.69
N ASP A 231 0.88 -2.64 23.04
CA ASP A 231 0.08 -2.30 21.88
C ASP A 231 -0.94 -1.19 22.14
N ASN A 232 -1.56 -1.19 23.33
CA ASN A 232 -2.48 -0.11 23.72
C ASN A 232 -1.74 1.22 23.94
N VAL A 233 -0.53 1.18 24.53
CA VAL A 233 0.33 2.36 24.68
C VAL A 233 0.69 2.93 23.31
N ILE A 234 1.11 2.09 22.36
CA ILE A 234 1.40 2.51 20.98
C ILE A 234 0.18 3.17 20.31
N ARG A 235 -1.03 2.58 20.46
CA ARG A 235 -2.26 3.17 19.93
C ARG A 235 -2.55 4.54 20.53
N MET A 236 -2.32 4.70 21.83
CA MET A 236 -2.56 5.97 22.52
C MET A 236 -1.56 7.03 22.10
N VAL A 237 -0.27 6.69 21.96
CA VAL A 237 0.74 7.63 21.42
C VAL A 237 0.36 8.08 20.02
N ALA A 238 0.03 7.14 19.13
CA ALA A 238 -0.41 7.45 17.78
C ALA A 238 -1.63 8.38 17.74
N ALA A 239 -2.63 8.12 18.60
CA ALA A 239 -3.84 8.95 18.70
C ALA A 239 -3.51 10.34 19.25
N THR A 240 -2.68 10.44 20.29
CA THR A 240 -2.26 11.72 20.89
C THR A 240 -1.53 12.58 19.85
N ILE A 241 -0.55 12.01 19.14
CA ILE A 241 0.17 12.73 18.09
C ILE A 241 -0.80 13.16 16.99
N LYS A 242 -1.62 12.25 16.48
CA LYS A 242 -2.58 12.54 15.42
C LYS A 242 -3.56 13.66 15.77
N ASN A 243 -4.01 13.72 17.01
CA ASN A 243 -4.92 14.78 17.49
C ASN A 243 -4.21 16.12 17.72
N SER A 244 -2.88 16.11 17.84
CA SER A 244 -2.07 17.32 18.06
C SER A 244 -1.63 17.99 16.76
N ILE A 245 -1.67 17.29 15.64
CA ILE A 245 -1.28 17.78 14.31
C ILE A 245 -2.49 18.22 13.50
N LYS A 246 -2.28 19.05 12.45
CA LYS A 246 -3.37 19.64 11.66
C LYS A 246 -3.03 19.70 10.16
N GLY A 247 -4.09 19.76 9.36
CA GLY A 247 -4.00 20.11 7.94
C GLY A 247 -3.10 19.22 7.11
N LYS A 248 -1.94 19.74 6.70
CA LYS A 248 -0.95 19.07 5.84
C LYS A 248 0.06 18.20 6.61
N ASP A 249 0.02 18.25 7.94
CA ASP A 249 0.95 17.50 8.78
C ASP A 249 0.72 16.00 8.66
N LEU A 250 1.80 15.25 8.76
CA LEU A 250 1.77 13.80 8.68
C LEU A 250 2.31 13.19 9.97
N VAL A 251 1.69 12.12 10.44
CA VAL A 251 2.25 11.23 11.45
C VAL A 251 2.35 9.82 10.89
N ALA A 252 3.47 9.17 11.17
CA ALA A 252 3.74 7.78 10.80
C ALA A 252 4.39 7.00 11.94
N ARG A 253 4.16 5.69 11.97
CA ARG A 253 4.91 4.76 12.80
C ARG A 253 6.02 4.16 11.95
N ILE A 254 7.27 4.48 12.29
CA ILE A 254 8.45 4.11 11.49
C ILE A 254 9.24 2.93 12.05
N GLY A 255 8.97 2.57 13.30
CA GLY A 255 9.57 1.43 14.00
C GLY A 255 8.58 0.80 14.98
N GLY A 256 9.07 -0.09 15.83
CA GLY A 256 8.25 -0.76 16.84
C GLY A 256 7.58 0.22 17.80
N GLU A 257 8.37 1.16 18.32
CA GLU A 257 8.00 2.19 19.30
C GLU A 257 8.33 3.61 18.83
N GLU A 258 8.70 3.75 17.53
CA GLU A 258 9.19 5.00 16.93
C GLU A 258 8.13 5.61 16.00
N PHE A 259 7.99 6.92 16.11
CA PHE A 259 7.06 7.72 15.31
C PHE A 259 7.80 8.86 14.61
N ALA A 260 7.36 9.19 13.41
CA ALA A 260 7.82 10.37 12.67
C ALA A 260 6.66 11.33 12.42
N ILE A 261 6.92 12.63 12.57
CA ILE A 261 5.95 13.69 12.29
C ILE A 261 6.60 14.62 11.28
N LEU A 262 5.96 14.81 10.14
CA LEU A 262 6.42 15.70 9.08
C LEU A 262 5.53 16.93 9.06
N LEU A 263 6.17 18.11 9.12
CA LEU A 263 5.49 19.40 9.28
C LEU A 263 5.88 20.33 8.12
N PRO A 264 5.15 20.30 7.01
CA PRO A 264 5.31 21.27 5.93
C PRO A 264 4.93 22.69 6.40
N ASP A 265 5.52 23.68 5.77
CA ASP A 265 5.24 25.12 5.99
C ASP A 265 5.40 25.52 7.48
N THR A 266 6.25 24.82 8.24
CA THR A 266 6.40 25.02 9.70
C THR A 266 7.85 25.34 10.07
N PRO A 267 8.13 26.48 10.72
CA PRO A 267 9.46 26.80 11.20
C PRO A 267 9.84 25.93 12.41
N VAL A 268 11.15 25.81 12.68
CA VAL A 268 11.68 24.90 13.71
C VAL A 268 11.16 25.21 15.12
N GLU A 269 10.93 26.46 15.43
CA GLU A 269 10.35 26.89 16.71
C GLU A 269 8.90 26.36 16.88
N GLY A 270 8.13 26.34 15.80
CA GLY A 270 6.78 25.76 15.77
C GLY A 270 6.82 24.24 15.98
N ALA A 271 7.74 23.55 15.31
CA ALA A 271 7.94 22.13 15.47
C ALA A 271 8.41 21.75 16.90
N MET A 272 9.31 22.52 17.49
CA MET A 272 9.76 22.36 18.88
C MET A 272 8.61 22.52 19.88
N LYS A 273 7.78 23.56 19.70
CA LYS A 273 6.58 23.79 20.54
C LYS A 273 5.60 22.64 20.42
N LEU A 274 5.34 22.14 19.21
CA LEU A 274 4.43 21.00 18.98
C LEU A 274 4.95 19.74 19.69
N ALA A 275 6.23 19.43 19.52
CA ALA A 275 6.86 18.29 20.18
C ALA A 275 6.74 18.38 21.71
N ASP A 276 6.94 19.55 22.29
CA ASP A 276 6.81 19.75 23.74
C ASP A 276 5.37 19.67 24.24
N ILE A 277 4.39 20.17 23.47
CA ILE A 277 2.97 20.00 23.76
C ILE A 277 2.60 18.52 23.78
N ILE A 278 3.04 17.73 22.78
CA ILE A 278 2.78 16.28 22.71
C ILE A 278 3.43 15.59 23.92
N ARG A 279 4.70 15.91 24.22
CA ARG A 279 5.44 15.39 25.37
C ARG A 279 4.69 15.63 26.69
N LEU A 280 4.30 16.87 26.95
CA LEU A 280 3.58 17.27 28.17
C LEU A 280 2.18 16.63 28.25
N THR A 281 1.50 16.54 27.11
CA THR A 281 0.17 15.90 27.04
C THR A 281 0.28 14.43 27.45
N PHE A 282 1.27 13.72 26.91
CA PHE A 282 1.46 12.30 27.21
C PHE A 282 1.98 12.07 28.62
N GLU A 283 2.89 12.91 29.11
CA GLU A 283 3.41 12.87 30.48
C GLU A 283 2.33 12.99 31.55
N ARG A 284 1.25 13.72 31.26
CA ARG A 284 0.12 13.95 32.20
C ARG A 284 -0.93 12.84 32.16
N LEU A 285 -0.87 11.93 31.17
CA LEU A 285 -1.80 10.83 31.09
C LEU A 285 -1.54 9.80 32.21
N ASP A 286 -2.53 9.56 33.04
CA ASP A 286 -2.53 8.43 33.97
C ASP A 286 -3.06 7.19 33.26
N LEU A 287 -2.13 6.41 32.72
CA LEU A 287 -2.45 5.22 31.95
C LEU A 287 -2.79 4.07 32.87
N LYS A 288 -4.01 3.53 32.75
CA LYS A 288 -4.51 2.42 33.58
C LYS A 288 -4.82 1.20 32.70
N LYS A 289 -4.58 0.02 33.26
CA LYS A 289 -5.04 -1.24 32.66
C LYS A 289 -6.56 -1.25 32.58
N LYS A 290 -7.12 -1.48 31.41
CA LYS A 290 -8.57 -1.44 31.16
C LYS A 290 -9.36 -2.43 32.04
N ASN A 291 -8.76 -3.60 32.37
CA ASN A 291 -9.44 -4.69 33.07
C ASN A 291 -9.31 -4.59 34.59
N THR A 292 -8.25 -4.00 35.14
CA THR A 292 -7.95 -3.99 36.56
C THR A 292 -7.97 -2.59 37.16
N GLY A 293 -7.94 -1.54 36.35
CA GLY A 293 -7.78 -0.15 36.82
C GLY A 293 -6.39 0.16 37.37
N GLU A 294 -5.46 -0.78 37.35
CA GLU A 294 -4.09 -0.64 37.84
C GLU A 294 -3.31 0.36 36.99
N SER A 295 -2.60 1.30 37.62
CA SER A 295 -1.78 2.27 36.91
C SER A 295 -0.58 1.59 36.23
N LEU A 296 -0.30 1.96 34.98
CA LEU A 296 0.86 1.50 34.21
C LEU A 296 2.15 2.24 34.62
N GLY A 297 2.05 3.19 35.56
CA GLY A 297 3.12 4.11 35.88
C GLY A 297 3.26 5.22 34.83
N LYS A 298 4.31 6.01 35.03
CA LYS A 298 4.57 7.16 34.14
C LYS A 298 5.29 6.69 32.88
N ILE A 299 4.61 6.83 31.73
CA ILE A 299 5.18 6.56 30.41
C ILE A 299 5.46 7.91 29.75
N THR A 300 6.66 8.09 29.22
CA THR A 300 7.10 9.34 28.60
C THR A 300 7.60 9.12 27.17
N LEU A 301 7.81 10.21 26.46
CA LEU A 301 8.31 10.24 25.09
C LEU A 301 9.52 11.16 24.98
N SER A 302 10.52 10.74 24.21
CA SER A 302 11.66 11.56 23.80
C SER A 302 11.52 11.98 22.35
N PHE A 303 11.95 13.19 22.04
CA PHE A 303 11.80 13.78 20.70
C PHE A 303 13.10 14.35 20.17
N GLY A 304 13.35 14.14 18.87
CA GLY A 304 14.35 14.84 18.09
C GLY A 304 13.69 15.68 17.02
N VAL A 305 14.03 16.94 16.90
CA VAL A 305 13.45 17.90 15.96
C VAL A 305 14.52 18.48 15.07
N THR A 306 14.26 18.57 13.77
CA THR A 306 15.16 19.22 12.82
C THR A 306 14.38 19.90 11.70
N SER A 307 14.95 20.95 11.09
CA SER A 307 14.45 21.58 9.88
C SER A 307 15.26 21.13 8.66
N HIS A 308 14.61 20.94 7.53
CA HIS A 308 15.28 20.65 6.25
C HIS A 308 16.15 21.84 5.84
N LYS A 309 17.39 21.56 5.43
CA LYS A 309 18.31 22.57 4.90
C LYS A 309 18.29 22.56 3.38
N LYS A 310 18.58 23.71 2.78
CA LYS A 310 18.72 23.83 1.33
C LYS A 310 19.75 22.83 0.80
N ASP A 311 19.41 22.12 -0.27
CA ASP A 311 20.24 21.11 -0.95
C ASP A 311 20.67 19.91 -0.09
N GLU A 312 20.06 19.72 1.08
CA GLU A 312 20.31 18.58 1.95
C GLU A 312 19.74 17.29 1.35
N VAL A 313 20.51 16.20 1.41
CA VAL A 313 20.00 14.88 1.03
C VAL A 313 19.10 14.31 2.13
N THR A 314 18.10 13.52 1.71
CA THR A 314 17.08 12.96 2.62
C THR A 314 17.70 12.17 3.79
N SER A 315 18.78 11.43 3.55
CA SER A 315 19.48 10.67 4.60
C SER A 315 20.03 11.57 5.71
N ASP A 316 20.62 12.73 5.36
CA ASP A 316 21.22 13.63 6.33
C ASP A 316 20.17 14.35 7.16
N PHE A 317 19.04 14.70 6.53
CA PHE A 317 17.87 15.24 7.21
C PHE A 317 17.32 14.27 8.27
N LEU A 318 17.17 12.99 7.92
CA LEU A 318 16.77 11.92 8.83
C LEU A 318 17.79 11.71 9.95
N ASN A 319 19.07 11.61 9.60
CA ASN A 319 20.15 11.38 10.57
C ASN A 319 20.21 12.48 11.62
N ARG A 320 20.01 13.76 11.24
CA ARG A 320 20.00 14.87 12.20
C ARG A 320 18.84 14.79 13.18
N ALA A 321 17.66 14.31 12.73
CA ALA A 321 16.53 14.09 13.62
C ALA A 321 16.80 12.93 14.60
N ASP A 322 17.39 11.83 14.11
CA ASP A 322 17.78 10.69 14.94
C ASP A 322 18.87 11.06 15.96
N GLU A 323 19.88 11.84 15.57
CA GLU A 323 20.90 12.35 16.49
C GLU A 323 20.29 13.25 17.57
N ALA A 324 19.33 14.11 17.23
CA ALA A 324 18.62 14.94 18.20
C ALA A 324 17.80 14.07 19.18
N LEU A 325 17.09 13.04 18.68
CA LEU A 325 16.38 12.08 19.52
C LEU A 325 17.34 11.31 20.46
N TYR A 326 18.48 10.87 19.92
CA TYR A 326 19.51 10.20 20.73
C TYR A 326 20.01 11.08 21.88
N GLN A 327 20.22 12.39 21.63
CA GLN A 327 20.58 13.33 22.67
C GLN A 327 19.48 13.47 23.74
N SER A 328 18.21 13.51 23.35
CA SER A 328 17.08 13.50 24.28
C SER A 328 17.12 12.27 25.18
N LYS A 329 17.32 11.08 24.61
CA LYS A 329 17.42 9.82 25.37
C LYS A 329 18.64 9.78 26.29
N LYS A 330 19.81 10.25 25.82
CA LYS A 330 21.06 10.26 26.59
C LYS A 330 21.05 11.24 27.77
N THR A 331 20.39 12.38 27.60
CA THR A 331 20.37 13.46 28.61
C THR A 331 19.23 13.37 29.61
N GLY A 332 18.58 12.20 29.76
CA GLY A 332 17.61 11.92 30.82
C GLY A 332 16.18 11.64 30.33
N ARG A 333 15.95 11.53 29.01
CA ARG A 333 14.62 11.23 28.41
C ARG A 333 13.55 12.27 28.71
N ASN A 334 12.31 12.02 28.29
CA ASN A 334 11.16 12.91 28.49
C ASN A 334 11.45 14.37 28.12
N LYS A 335 12.03 14.60 26.95
CA LYS A 335 12.44 15.93 26.48
C LYS A 335 12.44 16.05 24.96
N VAL A 336 12.54 17.27 24.51
CA VAL A 336 12.68 17.65 23.12
C VAL A 336 14.06 18.24 22.89
N THR A 337 14.79 17.74 21.90
CA THR A 337 16.07 18.31 21.45
C THR A 337 15.92 18.74 19.99
N GLY A 338 16.30 19.99 19.68
CA GLY A 338 16.36 20.53 18.33
C GLY A 338 17.77 20.54 17.76
N ARG A 339 17.90 20.43 16.41
CA ARG A 339 19.20 20.49 15.72
C ARG A 339 19.11 21.15 14.34
#